data_4ca2fe0175dbb1873fb17a5e20fbbbde
#
_entry.id   4ca2fe0175dbb1873fb17a5e20fbbbde
#
_cell.length_a   1.000
_cell.length_b   1.000
_cell.length_c   1.000
_cell.angle_alpha   90.00
_cell.angle_beta   90.00
_cell.angle_gamma   90.00
#
_symmetry.space_group_name_H-M   'P 1'
#
loop_
_entity.id
_entity.type
_entity.pdbx_description
1 polymer ?
#
loop_
_entity_poly.entity_id
_entity_poly.type
_entity_poly.pdbx_seq_one_letter_code
_entity_poly.pdbx_strand_id
1 'polypeptide(L)'
;MPAPFPLFTDAHGQQPLVDALLRRGWDVVRAIDTFPQGTDDEVLFEHAVREGRVFVTNDGPAEAIGIRWLRQGRPFPGMICWPQRYYDLMSTGD
;
A
#
# COMPACT_ATOMS: atom_id res chain seq x y z
N MET A 1 -17.50 -12.97 -0.02
CA MET A 1 -16.66 -13.11 1.15
C MET A 1 -15.92 -11.82 1.43
N PRO A 2 -16.00 -11.33 2.65
CA PRO A 2 -15.30 -10.09 2.95
C PRO A 2 -13.79 -10.27 2.87
N ALA A 3 -13.10 -9.18 2.59
CA ALA A 3 -11.67 -9.18 2.54
C ALA A 3 -11.09 -9.49 3.93
N PRO A 4 -9.97 -10.21 3.99
CA PRO A 4 -9.40 -10.56 5.28
C PRO A 4 -8.84 -9.37 6.06
N PHE A 5 -8.48 -8.27 5.37
CA PHE A 5 -7.94 -7.09 6.03
C PHE A 5 -8.07 -5.87 5.12
N PRO A 6 -8.16 -4.67 5.73
CA PRO A 6 -8.24 -3.43 4.93
C PRO A 6 -6.86 -3.03 4.40
N LEU A 7 -6.86 -2.37 3.25
CA LEU A 7 -5.63 -1.95 2.58
C LEU A 7 -5.61 -0.43 2.37
N PHE A 8 -4.40 0.13 2.36
CA PHE A 8 -4.17 1.52 1.99
C PHE A 8 -3.03 1.54 0.98
N THR A 9 -3.30 2.03 -0.24
CA THR A 9 -2.32 1.97 -1.32
C THR A 9 -1.80 3.36 -1.66
N ASP A 10 -0.48 3.49 -1.80
CA ASP A 10 0.13 4.72 -2.28
C ASP A 10 0.67 4.58 -3.70
N ALA A 11 0.54 3.42 -4.27
CA ALA A 11 1.30 3.07 -5.46
C ALA A 11 0.72 3.66 -6.72
N HIS A 12 1.54 4.39 -7.45
CA HIS A 12 1.24 4.80 -8.80
C HIS A 12 1.45 3.60 -9.72
N GLY A 13 0.67 3.50 -10.78
CA GLY A 13 0.82 2.43 -11.75
C GLY A 13 0.22 1.11 -11.31
N GLN A 14 -0.38 1.04 -10.14
CA GLN A 14 -1.06 -0.16 -9.65
C GLN A 14 -2.57 -0.06 -9.75
N GLN A 15 -3.06 0.90 -10.50
CA GLN A 15 -4.50 1.14 -10.61
C GLN A 15 -5.28 -0.09 -11.08
N PRO A 16 -4.81 -0.86 -12.08
CA PRO A 16 -5.55 -2.06 -12.49
C PRO A 16 -5.69 -3.08 -11.36
N LEU A 17 -4.66 -3.24 -10.53
CA LEU A 17 -4.74 -4.14 -9.38
C LEU A 17 -5.73 -3.63 -8.36
N VAL A 18 -5.69 -2.33 -8.06
CA VAL A 18 -6.61 -1.71 -7.11
C VAL A 18 -8.04 -1.88 -7.60
N ASP A 19 -8.28 -1.63 -8.89
CA ASP A 19 -9.61 -1.79 -9.46
C ASP A 19 -10.11 -3.24 -9.34
N ALA A 20 -9.22 -4.21 -9.57
CA ALA A 20 -9.57 -5.61 -9.45
C ALA A 20 -9.94 -5.97 -8.01
N LEU A 21 -9.20 -5.45 -7.04
CA LEU A 21 -9.49 -5.70 -5.63
C LEU A 21 -10.83 -5.09 -5.22
N LEU A 22 -11.08 -3.85 -5.66
CA LEU A 22 -12.34 -3.19 -5.36
C LEU A 22 -13.53 -3.96 -5.94
N ARG A 23 -13.39 -4.48 -7.16
CA ARG A 23 -14.45 -5.27 -7.78
C ARG A 23 -14.74 -6.55 -7.01
N ARG A 24 -13.76 -7.06 -6.27
CA ARG A 24 -13.93 -8.27 -5.47
C ARG A 24 -14.35 -7.99 -4.04
N GLY A 25 -14.65 -6.73 -3.74
CA GLY A 25 -15.15 -6.36 -2.43
C GLY A 25 -14.11 -6.12 -1.37
N TRP A 26 -12.84 -5.96 -1.76
CA TRP A 26 -11.80 -5.62 -0.80
C TRP A 26 -11.96 -4.18 -0.33
N ASP A 27 -11.63 -3.96 0.94
CA ASP A 27 -11.64 -2.62 1.53
C ASP A 27 -10.30 -1.95 1.22
N VAL A 28 -10.26 -1.16 0.15
CA VAL A 28 -9.05 -0.49 -0.30
C VAL A 28 -9.27 1.00 -0.33
N VAL A 29 -8.38 1.74 0.33
CA VAL A 29 -8.34 3.19 0.26
C VAL A 29 -7.07 3.58 -0.49
N ARG A 30 -7.20 4.47 -1.46
CA ARG A 30 -6.06 4.95 -2.23
C ARG A 30 -5.58 6.27 -1.64
N ALA A 31 -4.25 6.40 -1.52
CA ALA A 31 -3.68 7.63 -0.97
C ALA A 31 -4.09 8.85 -1.77
N ILE A 32 -4.17 8.71 -3.10
CA ILE A 32 -4.50 9.84 -3.97
C ILE A 32 -5.90 10.39 -3.71
N ASP A 33 -6.78 9.58 -3.14
CA ASP A 33 -8.14 10.04 -2.80
C ASP A 33 -8.19 10.75 -1.46
N THR A 34 -7.14 10.62 -0.65
CA THR A 34 -7.10 11.15 0.71
C THR A 34 -6.10 12.29 0.84
N PHE A 35 -4.97 12.19 0.12
CA PHE A 35 -3.87 13.14 0.24
C PHE A 35 -3.49 13.68 -1.13
N PRO A 36 -2.95 14.91 -1.18
CA PRO A 36 -2.46 15.44 -2.45
C PRO A 36 -1.26 14.62 -2.95
N GLN A 37 -1.11 14.61 -4.27
CA GLN A 37 0.02 13.97 -4.88
C GLN A 37 1.32 14.59 -4.34
N GLY A 38 2.31 13.75 -4.09
CA GLY A 38 3.58 14.21 -3.55
C GLY A 38 3.65 14.26 -2.03
N THR A 39 2.58 13.81 -1.35
CA THR A 39 2.60 13.71 0.10
C THR A 39 3.70 12.74 0.53
N ASP A 40 4.43 13.09 1.59
CA ASP A 40 5.53 12.31 2.11
C ASP A 40 5.07 10.89 2.49
N ASP A 41 5.86 9.89 2.12
CA ASP A 41 5.55 8.49 2.41
C ASP A 41 5.35 8.24 3.89
N GLU A 42 6.08 8.93 4.75
CA GLU A 42 5.94 8.73 6.19
C GLU A 42 4.56 9.18 6.68
N VAL A 43 4.04 10.26 6.11
CA VAL A 43 2.68 10.72 6.43
C VAL A 43 1.66 9.70 6.00
N LEU A 44 1.85 9.12 4.80
CA LEU A 44 0.94 8.11 4.28
C LEU A 44 0.98 6.85 5.15
N PHE A 45 2.17 6.42 5.54
CA PHE A 45 2.32 5.23 6.37
C PHE A 45 1.68 5.42 7.73
N GLU A 46 1.92 6.56 8.37
CA GLU A 46 1.31 6.86 9.66
C GLU A 46 -0.22 6.87 9.58
N HIS A 47 -0.74 7.39 8.48
CA HIS A 47 -2.19 7.39 8.28
C HIS A 47 -2.73 5.97 8.17
N ALA A 48 -2.05 5.11 7.40
CA ALA A 48 -2.47 3.72 7.26
C ALA A 48 -2.47 3.02 8.62
N VAL A 49 -1.44 3.24 9.42
CA VAL A 49 -1.35 2.65 10.77
C VAL A 49 -2.50 3.13 11.64
N ARG A 50 -2.78 4.43 11.61
CA ARG A 50 -3.85 5.02 12.42
C ARG A 50 -5.21 4.43 12.05
N GLU A 51 -5.40 4.14 10.76
CA GLU A 51 -6.65 3.58 10.26
C GLU A 51 -6.70 2.05 10.37
N GLY A 52 -5.63 1.42 10.87
CA GLY A 52 -5.57 -0.02 10.97
C GLY A 52 -5.48 -0.74 9.64
N ARG A 53 -4.90 -0.11 8.63
CA ARG A 53 -4.82 -0.65 7.28
C ARG A 53 -3.42 -1.15 6.95
N VAL A 54 -3.36 -2.21 6.15
CA VAL A 54 -2.09 -2.71 5.63
C VAL A 54 -1.64 -1.78 4.50
N PHE A 55 -0.40 -1.32 4.58
CA PHE A 55 0.15 -0.38 3.60
C PHE A 55 0.69 -1.13 2.40
N VAL A 56 0.21 -0.79 1.21
CA VAL A 56 0.62 -1.45 -0.03
C VAL A 56 1.40 -0.43 -0.87
N THR A 57 2.63 -0.78 -1.23
CA THR A 57 3.49 0.13 -1.97
C THR A 57 4.41 -0.64 -2.92
N ASN A 58 4.87 0.03 -3.96
CA ASN A 58 5.94 -0.48 -4.81
C ASN A 58 7.20 0.39 -4.70
N ASP A 59 7.30 1.19 -3.66
CA ASP A 59 8.35 2.19 -3.48
C ASP A 59 9.33 1.73 -2.41
N GLY A 60 10.60 1.58 -2.78
CA GLY A 60 11.65 1.17 -1.84
C GLY A 60 11.81 2.10 -0.65
N PRO A 61 11.80 3.43 -0.81
CA PRO A 61 11.84 4.33 0.33
C PRO A 61 10.72 4.11 1.34
N ALA A 62 9.52 3.76 0.87
CA ALA A 62 8.41 3.47 1.77
C ALA A 62 8.65 2.16 2.54
N GLU A 63 9.26 1.17 1.89
CA GLU A 63 9.62 -0.06 2.56
C GLU A 63 10.58 0.20 3.72
N ALA A 64 11.53 1.11 3.52
CA ALA A 64 12.50 1.46 4.56
C ALA A 64 11.81 2.04 5.80
N ILE A 65 10.70 2.74 5.62
CA ILE A 65 9.95 3.28 6.75
C ILE A 65 9.40 2.13 7.62
N GLY A 66 8.82 1.12 7.00
CA GLY A 66 8.31 -0.03 7.72
C GLY A 66 9.41 -0.76 8.48
N ILE A 67 10.58 -0.93 7.84
CA ILE A 67 11.72 -1.57 8.49
C ILE A 67 12.16 -0.76 9.71
N ARG A 68 12.21 0.56 9.58
CA ARG A 68 12.60 1.42 10.69
C ARG A 68 11.62 1.30 11.86
N TRP A 69 10.32 1.24 11.57
CA TRP A 69 9.29 1.07 12.61
C TRP A 69 9.48 -0.26 13.34
N LEU A 70 9.78 -1.34 12.58
CA LEU A 70 10.05 -2.64 13.19
C LEU A 70 11.23 -2.56 14.15
N ARG A 71 12.31 -1.88 13.75
CA ARG A 71 13.48 -1.75 14.60
C ARG A 71 13.21 -0.92 15.84
N GLN A 72 12.27 0.00 15.76
CA GLN A 72 11.89 0.84 16.89
C GLN A 72 10.85 0.19 17.79
N GLY A 73 10.39 -1.01 17.43
CA GLY A 73 9.35 -1.69 18.19
C GLY A 73 7.97 -1.04 18.05
N ARG A 74 7.75 -0.24 17.02
CA ARG A 74 6.47 0.41 16.78
C ARG A 74 5.56 -0.52 16.00
N PRO A 75 4.36 -0.82 16.51
CA PRO A 75 3.45 -1.74 15.83
C PRO A 75 2.79 -1.10 14.62
N PHE A 76 2.50 -1.93 13.62
CA PHE A 76 1.66 -1.54 12.49
C PHE A 76 1.01 -2.80 11.92
N PRO A 77 -0.15 -2.66 11.23
CA PRO A 77 -0.88 -3.84 10.76
C PRO A 77 -0.11 -4.69 9.76
N GLY A 78 0.69 -4.05 8.92
CA GLY A 78 1.47 -4.77 7.95
C GLY A 78 1.84 -3.91 6.76
N MET A 79 2.73 -4.44 5.93
CA MET A 79 3.14 -3.76 4.70
C MET A 79 3.33 -4.80 3.61
N ILE A 80 2.79 -4.51 2.44
CA ILE A 80 3.03 -5.30 1.24
C ILE A 80 3.82 -4.40 0.31
N CYS A 81 5.04 -4.84 -0.03
CA CYS A 81 5.89 -4.08 -0.93
C CYS A 81 6.40 -5.00 -2.02
N TRP A 82 6.18 -4.65 -3.26
CA TRP A 82 6.77 -5.39 -4.34
C TRP A 82 7.43 -4.43 -5.33
N PRO A 83 8.60 -4.80 -5.84
CA PRO A 83 9.31 -3.96 -6.80
C PRO A 83 8.48 -3.74 -8.05
N GLN A 84 8.60 -2.55 -8.63
CA GLN A 84 7.91 -2.20 -9.86
C GLN A 84 8.16 -3.22 -10.96
N ARG A 85 9.37 -3.77 -11.03
CA ARG A 85 9.71 -4.75 -12.06
C ARG A 85 8.84 -6.00 -11.98
N TYR A 86 8.47 -6.43 -10.78
CA TYR A 86 7.61 -7.60 -10.62
C TYR A 86 6.19 -7.29 -11.07
N TYR A 87 5.73 -6.09 -10.76
CA TYR A 87 4.43 -5.65 -11.23
C TYR A 87 4.38 -5.61 -12.76
N ASP A 88 5.42 -5.05 -13.36
CA ASP A 88 5.51 -4.97 -14.82
C ASP A 88 5.50 -6.35 -15.46
N LEU A 89 6.24 -7.29 -14.87
CA LEU A 89 6.26 -8.67 -15.37
C LEU A 89 4.88 -9.31 -15.27
N MET A 90 4.18 -9.11 -14.16
CA MET A 90 2.85 -9.66 -13.98
C MET A 90 1.85 -9.09 -14.97
N SER A 91 1.97 -7.80 -15.27
CA SER A 91 1.03 -7.15 -16.18
C SER A 91 1.29 -7.50 -17.63
N THR A 92 2.51 -7.88 -17.99
CA THR A 92 2.86 -8.25 -19.36
C THR A 92 2.85 -9.75 -19.61
N GLY A 93 2.87 -10.54 -18.57
CA GLY A 93 2.95 -11.99 -18.68
C GLY A 93 1.65 -12.65 -19.09
N ASP A 94 0.64 -11.89 -19.21
CA ASP A 94 -0.67 -12.40 -19.58
C ASP A 94 -1.07 -11.96 -20.94
#